data_33b6b652f8b1e2b6e90941e4977b9249
#
_entry.id   33b6b652f8b1e2b6e90941e4977b9249
#
_cell.length_a   1.000
_cell.length_b   1.000
_cell.length_c   1.000
_cell.angle_alpha   90.00
_cell.angle_beta   90.00
_cell.angle_gamma   90.00
#
_symmetry.space_group_name_H-M   'P 1'
#
loop_
_entity.id
_entity.type
_entity.pdbx_description
1 polymer ?
#
loop_
_entity_poly.entity_id
_entity_poly.type
_entity_poly.pdbx_seq_one_letter_code
_entity_poly.pdbx_strand_id
1 'polypeptide(L)'
;IIKDPLIPGGGDFATDDTLNGLYAVKITSTTADYIPDETISQTVAGGTALGQVVSWTRDVPGTVPTPSTPGSGVLKYIQSPQVHQNNGVVRAFESSAANAITGDQSNVPGTVHHDYANGTLLLGCTFNSGLASPELQNNSGDLIYIENRRLITRAPDQIEDIKLVIEF
;
A
#
# COMPACT_ATOMS: atom_id res chain seq x y z
N ILE A 1 3.09 15.29 -10.26
CA ILE A 1 3.30 14.56 -11.55
C ILE A 1 4.79 14.30 -11.69
N ILE A 2 5.13 13.06 -11.90
CA ILE A 2 6.50 12.60 -12.15
C ILE A 2 6.53 12.07 -13.58
N LYS A 3 7.55 12.46 -14.35
CA LYS A 3 7.78 11.99 -15.71
C LYS A 3 8.93 10.98 -15.71
N ASP A 4 8.80 9.95 -16.51
CA ASP A 4 9.83 8.95 -16.77
C ASP A 4 10.48 8.34 -15.49
N PRO A 5 9.68 7.83 -14.51
CA PRO A 5 10.24 7.14 -13.38
C PRO A 5 10.92 5.84 -13.83
N LEU A 6 11.96 5.43 -13.11
CA LEU A 6 12.74 4.24 -13.45
C LEU A 6 12.28 3.02 -12.65
N ILE A 7 12.46 1.83 -13.22
CA ILE A 7 12.36 0.56 -12.50
C ILE A 7 13.65 0.32 -11.68
N PRO A 8 13.57 -0.35 -10.52
CA PRO A 8 14.73 -0.58 -9.67
C PRO A 8 15.82 -1.39 -10.37
N GLY A 9 17.05 -0.86 -10.38
CA GLY A 9 18.25 -1.57 -10.83
C GLY A 9 18.42 -1.72 -12.34
N GLY A 10 17.49 -1.26 -13.17
CA GLY A 10 17.53 -1.47 -14.61
C GLY A 10 17.99 -0.28 -15.43
N GLY A 11 17.75 0.93 -14.97
CA GLY A 11 17.92 2.14 -15.77
C GLY A 11 16.86 2.32 -16.85
N ASP A 12 15.90 1.40 -16.96
CA ASP A 12 14.77 1.48 -17.86
C ASP A 12 13.62 2.27 -17.24
N PHE A 13 12.78 2.89 -18.08
CA PHE A 13 11.58 3.59 -17.63
C PHE A 13 10.49 2.62 -17.20
N ALA A 14 9.75 3.00 -16.17
CA ALA A 14 8.56 2.28 -15.78
C ALA A 14 7.47 2.36 -16.85
N THR A 15 6.75 1.27 -17.04
CA THR A 15 5.61 1.14 -17.94
C THR A 15 4.30 1.08 -17.15
N ASP A 16 3.16 1.07 -17.81
CA ASP A 16 1.83 0.93 -17.19
C ASP A 16 1.74 -0.32 -16.30
N ASP A 17 2.44 -1.39 -16.68
CA ASP A 17 2.46 -2.66 -15.95
C ASP A 17 3.41 -2.65 -14.74
N THR A 18 4.42 -1.77 -14.73
CA THR A 18 5.47 -1.69 -13.71
C THR A 18 5.41 -0.39 -12.88
N LEU A 19 4.27 0.29 -12.85
CA LEU A 19 4.11 1.59 -12.19
C LEU A 19 3.70 1.49 -10.71
N ASN A 20 3.93 0.36 -10.03
CA ASN A 20 3.58 0.21 -8.64
C ASN A 20 4.61 0.88 -7.72
N GLY A 21 4.20 1.91 -6.99
CA GLY A 21 5.01 2.64 -6.00
C GLY A 21 4.83 2.15 -4.55
N LEU A 22 4.01 1.13 -4.31
CA LEU A 22 3.66 0.64 -2.99
C LEU A 22 4.20 -0.76 -2.74
N TYR A 23 4.49 -1.08 -1.49
CA TYR A 23 4.57 -2.45 -1.05
C TYR A 23 3.18 -3.07 -0.99
N ALA A 24 3.10 -4.38 -1.22
CA ALA A 24 1.86 -5.11 -1.01
C ALA A 24 2.12 -6.46 -0.37
N VAL A 25 1.12 -6.95 0.35
CA VAL A 25 1.10 -8.31 0.89
C VAL A 25 -0.24 -8.97 0.59
N LYS A 26 -0.17 -10.20 0.12
CA LYS A 26 -1.33 -11.06 -0.04
C LYS A 26 -1.65 -11.70 1.31
N ILE A 27 -2.84 -11.42 1.82
CA ILE A 27 -3.37 -12.00 3.05
C ILE A 27 -4.31 -13.14 2.68
N THR A 28 -4.07 -14.32 3.25
CA THR A 28 -4.93 -15.50 3.03
C THR A 28 -6.06 -15.60 4.04
N SER A 29 -5.88 -15.04 5.24
CA SER A 29 -6.89 -15.07 6.29
C SER A 29 -6.79 -13.86 7.20
N THR A 30 -7.92 -13.18 7.41
CA THR A 30 -8.08 -12.09 8.36
C THR A 30 -9.49 -12.10 8.95
N THR A 31 -9.68 -11.57 10.14
CA THR A 31 -10.95 -11.59 10.87
C THR A 31 -11.72 -10.26 10.80
N ALA A 32 -11.14 -9.23 10.22
CA ALA A 32 -11.77 -7.95 9.92
C ALA A 32 -10.98 -7.23 8.82
N ASP A 33 -11.40 -6.03 8.45
CA ASP A 33 -10.68 -5.19 7.51
C ASP A 33 -9.57 -4.39 8.18
N TYR A 34 -8.49 -4.16 7.44
CA TYR A 34 -7.51 -3.14 7.79
C TYR A 34 -8.08 -1.75 7.51
N ILE A 35 -7.67 -0.79 8.34
CA ILE A 35 -8.12 0.60 8.24
C ILE A 35 -7.04 1.42 7.49
N PRO A 36 -7.40 2.19 6.46
CA PRO A 36 -6.44 3.11 5.84
C PRO A 36 -5.79 4.03 6.89
N ASP A 37 -4.51 4.33 6.69
CA ASP A 37 -3.65 5.13 7.57
C ASP A 37 -3.27 4.49 8.92
N GLU A 38 -3.77 3.29 9.27
CA GLU A 38 -3.29 2.60 10.47
C GLU A 38 -1.85 2.09 10.31
N THR A 39 -1.14 1.98 11.42
CA THR A 39 0.17 1.33 11.47
C THR A 39 0.00 -0.18 11.51
N ILE A 40 0.71 -0.88 10.65
CA ILE A 40 0.80 -2.34 10.67
C ILE A 40 2.16 -2.79 11.16
N SER A 41 2.16 -3.92 11.86
CA SER A 41 3.37 -4.52 12.41
C SER A 41 3.42 -6.03 12.19
N GLN A 42 4.64 -6.56 12.07
CA GLN A 42 4.91 -8.00 12.01
C GLN A 42 6.17 -8.30 12.81
N THR A 43 6.16 -9.35 13.61
CA THR A 43 7.38 -9.87 14.22
C THR A 43 8.20 -10.55 13.14
N VAL A 44 9.43 -10.09 12.95
CA VAL A 44 10.36 -10.59 11.93
C VAL A 44 11.71 -10.90 12.56
N ALA A 45 12.61 -11.51 11.80
CA ALA A 45 13.97 -11.76 12.28
C ALA A 45 14.65 -10.45 12.70
N GLY A 46 15.09 -10.41 13.96
CA GLY A 46 15.80 -9.26 14.55
C GLY A 46 14.93 -8.11 15.03
N GLY A 47 13.59 -8.23 15.05
CA GLY A 47 12.71 -7.23 15.66
C GLY A 47 11.32 -7.15 15.05
N THR A 48 10.83 -5.92 14.83
CA THR A 48 9.50 -5.67 14.29
C THR A 48 9.58 -4.91 12.97
N ALA A 49 8.94 -5.40 11.94
CA ALA A 49 8.66 -4.64 10.72
C ALA A 49 7.44 -3.74 10.98
N LEU A 50 7.51 -2.50 10.51
CA LEU A 50 6.45 -1.50 10.63
C LEU A 50 6.12 -0.95 9.24
N GLY A 51 4.86 -0.60 9.04
CA GLY A 51 4.38 0.05 7.82
C GLY A 51 3.08 0.80 8.08
N GLN A 52 2.63 1.58 7.12
CA GLN A 52 1.34 2.29 7.17
C GLN A 52 0.45 1.81 6.04
N VAL A 53 -0.78 1.46 6.36
CA VAL A 53 -1.78 1.00 5.39
C VAL A 53 -2.15 2.13 4.43
N VAL A 54 -2.10 1.84 3.13
CA VAL A 54 -2.63 2.73 2.09
C VAL A 54 -4.02 2.26 1.67
N SER A 55 -4.16 0.95 1.45
CA SER A 55 -5.47 0.37 1.10
C SER A 55 -5.54 -1.11 1.43
N TRP A 56 -6.75 -1.55 1.71
CA TRP A 56 -7.13 -2.95 1.83
C TRP A 56 -8.17 -3.30 0.78
N THR A 57 -7.90 -4.31 -0.04
CA THR A 57 -8.82 -4.79 -1.07
C THR A 57 -9.13 -6.25 -0.83
N ARG A 58 -10.38 -6.56 -0.53
CA ARG A 58 -10.87 -7.93 -0.32
C ARG A 58 -10.89 -8.70 -1.63
N ASP A 59 -10.61 -10.00 -1.60
CA ASP A 59 -10.77 -10.88 -2.77
C ASP A 59 -12.26 -11.06 -3.13
N VAL A 60 -13.13 -11.05 -2.11
CA VAL A 60 -14.59 -11.13 -2.31
C VAL A 60 -15.22 -9.78 -1.93
N PRO A 61 -15.59 -8.96 -2.91
CA PRO A 61 -16.24 -7.68 -2.66
C PRO A 61 -17.56 -7.84 -1.89
N GLY A 62 -17.82 -6.90 -0.98
CA GLY A 62 -19.08 -6.87 -0.22
C GLY A 62 -19.14 -7.80 1.01
N THR A 63 -18.20 -8.73 1.16
CA THR A 63 -18.14 -9.62 2.33
C THR A 63 -17.15 -9.07 3.35
N VAL A 64 -17.63 -8.64 4.51
CA VAL A 64 -16.77 -8.21 5.63
C VAL A 64 -16.22 -9.44 6.35
N PRO A 65 -14.90 -9.56 6.50
CA PRO A 65 -14.32 -10.66 7.29
C PRO A 65 -14.80 -10.62 8.74
N THR A 66 -14.99 -11.79 9.32
CA THR A 66 -15.32 -11.98 10.73
C THR A 66 -14.54 -13.16 11.28
N PRO A 67 -14.45 -13.32 12.64
CA PRO A 67 -13.79 -14.49 13.23
C PRO A 67 -14.39 -15.84 12.77
N SER A 68 -15.70 -15.88 12.48
CA SER A 68 -16.38 -17.08 12.00
C SER A 68 -16.33 -17.24 10.47
N THR A 69 -16.06 -16.18 9.73
CA THR A 69 -15.93 -16.17 8.28
C THR A 69 -14.73 -15.33 7.90
N PRO A 70 -13.50 -15.87 8.06
CA PRO A 70 -12.29 -15.15 7.70
C PRO A 70 -12.28 -14.78 6.21
N GLY A 71 -11.69 -13.62 5.93
CA GLY A 71 -11.53 -13.10 4.57
C GLY A 71 -10.09 -13.15 4.10
N SER A 72 -9.91 -12.93 2.81
CA SER A 72 -8.62 -12.76 2.15
C SER A 72 -8.58 -11.50 1.30
N GLY A 73 -7.39 -11.05 0.93
CA GLY A 73 -7.26 -9.84 0.13
C GLY A 73 -5.82 -9.40 -0.08
N VAL A 74 -5.70 -8.19 -0.60
CA VAL A 74 -4.41 -7.51 -0.80
C VAL A 74 -4.35 -6.27 0.08
N LEU A 75 -3.32 -6.21 0.90
CA LEU A 75 -2.96 -5.08 1.74
C LEU A 75 -1.83 -4.32 1.06
N LYS A 76 -2.07 -3.06 0.66
CA LYS A 76 -1.04 -2.15 0.16
C LYS A 76 -0.58 -1.21 1.26
N TYR A 77 0.72 -1.00 1.36
CA TYR A 77 1.30 -0.20 2.43
C TYR A 77 2.56 0.53 1.99
N ILE A 78 2.98 1.50 2.80
CA ILE A 78 4.26 2.19 2.66
C ILE A 78 5.17 1.90 3.86
N GLN A 79 6.49 1.95 3.61
CA GLN A 79 7.50 1.98 4.64
C GLN A 79 8.37 3.21 4.47
N SER A 80 8.46 4.06 5.49
CA SER A 80 9.28 5.26 5.51
C SER A 80 10.41 5.10 6.51
N PRO A 81 11.66 5.37 6.10
CA PRO A 81 12.81 5.33 7.01
C PRO A 81 12.73 6.33 8.18
N GLN A 82 11.89 7.34 8.09
CA GLN A 82 11.73 8.35 9.13
C GLN A 82 10.73 7.92 10.22
N VAL A 83 9.75 7.08 9.88
CA VAL A 83 8.60 6.77 10.77
C VAL A 83 8.55 5.28 11.12
N HIS A 84 8.80 4.40 10.15
CA HIS A 84 8.61 2.96 10.29
C HIS A 84 9.88 2.21 10.70
N GLN A 85 10.58 2.77 11.70
CA GLN A 85 11.78 2.18 12.27
C GLN A 85 11.47 1.44 13.58
N ASN A 86 12.12 0.31 13.77
CA ASN A 86 12.20 -0.34 15.07
C ASN A 86 13.68 -0.37 15.52
N ASN A 87 14.00 0.34 16.61
CA ASN A 87 15.36 0.55 17.09
C ASN A 87 16.30 1.15 16.02
N GLY A 88 15.85 2.16 15.28
CA GLY A 88 16.64 2.84 14.25
C GLY A 88 16.82 2.06 12.93
N VAL A 89 16.13 0.92 12.78
CA VAL A 89 16.24 0.07 11.59
C VAL A 89 14.86 -0.15 10.97
N VAL A 90 14.73 0.11 9.68
CA VAL A 90 13.57 -0.32 8.89
C VAL A 90 13.74 -1.80 8.55
N ARG A 91 12.75 -2.60 8.87
CA ARG A 91 12.72 -4.03 8.55
C ARG A 91 11.63 -4.32 7.54
N ALA A 92 11.96 -5.12 6.54
CA ALA A 92 10.97 -5.61 5.60
C ALA A 92 10.01 -6.59 6.28
N PHE A 93 8.77 -6.62 5.81
CA PHE A 93 7.84 -7.69 6.15
C PHE A 93 8.32 -9.01 5.58
N GLU A 94 8.04 -10.10 6.27
CA GLU A 94 8.46 -11.45 5.90
C GLU A 94 7.28 -12.30 5.42
N SER A 95 7.55 -13.15 4.44
CA SER A 95 6.61 -14.16 3.98
C SER A 95 6.52 -15.30 4.98
N SER A 96 5.69 -15.13 6.00
CA SER A 96 5.54 -16.10 7.09
C SER A 96 4.06 -16.33 7.42
N ALA A 97 3.64 -17.60 7.41
CA ALA A 97 2.31 -17.98 7.89
C ALA A 97 2.21 -17.92 9.42
N ALA A 98 3.34 -18.01 10.14
CA ALA A 98 3.37 -18.04 11.59
C ALA A 98 3.28 -16.63 12.23
N ASN A 99 3.79 -15.61 11.52
CA ASN A 99 3.85 -14.24 12.04
C ASN A 99 2.83 -13.38 11.31
N ALA A 100 1.69 -13.14 11.95
CA ALA A 100 0.63 -12.31 11.39
C ALA A 100 1.08 -10.84 11.27
N ILE A 101 0.52 -10.15 10.28
CA ILE A 101 0.59 -8.69 10.17
C ILE A 101 -0.62 -8.12 10.92
N THR A 102 -0.36 -7.29 11.92
CA THR A 102 -1.42 -6.77 12.81
C THR A 102 -1.53 -5.25 12.66
N GLY A 103 -2.75 -4.74 12.49
CA GLY A 103 -3.07 -3.31 12.52
C GLY A 103 -3.19 -2.81 13.96
N ASP A 104 -2.75 -1.59 14.23
CA ASP A 104 -2.75 -0.98 15.56
C ASP A 104 -4.12 -0.44 16.00
N GLN A 105 -4.98 -0.10 15.05
CA GLN A 105 -6.34 0.40 15.29
C GLN A 105 -7.39 -0.68 15.10
N SER A 106 -7.30 -1.42 14.00
CA SER A 106 -8.21 -2.53 13.71
C SER A 106 -8.00 -3.73 14.61
N ASN A 107 -6.78 -3.90 15.20
CA ASN A 107 -6.34 -5.09 15.91
C ASN A 107 -6.51 -6.39 15.11
N VAL A 108 -6.44 -6.28 13.79
CA VAL A 108 -6.67 -7.38 12.86
C VAL A 108 -5.38 -8.14 12.63
N PRO A 109 -5.30 -9.43 12.98
CA PRO A 109 -4.20 -10.29 12.56
C PRO A 109 -4.49 -10.86 11.18
N GLY A 110 -3.63 -10.56 10.20
CA GLY A 110 -3.69 -11.13 8.87
C GLY A 110 -2.58 -12.12 8.62
N THR A 111 -2.92 -13.31 8.19
CA THR A 111 -1.96 -14.35 7.83
C THR A 111 -1.46 -14.11 6.41
N VAL A 112 -0.13 -14.01 6.23
CA VAL A 112 0.48 -13.87 4.91
C VAL A 112 0.28 -15.16 4.09
N HIS A 113 -0.10 -15.01 2.82
CA HIS A 113 -0.19 -16.13 1.88
C HIS A 113 1.20 -16.49 1.35
N HIS A 114 2.02 -17.10 2.20
CA HIS A 114 3.44 -17.35 1.98
C HIS A 114 3.76 -18.27 0.79
N ASP A 115 2.82 -19.08 0.34
CA ASP A 115 2.89 -19.96 -0.82
C ASP A 115 2.17 -19.40 -2.06
N TYR A 116 1.84 -18.09 -2.04
CA TYR A 116 1.26 -17.43 -3.21
C TYR A 116 2.22 -17.48 -4.39
N ALA A 117 1.72 -17.88 -5.56
CA ALA A 117 2.53 -18.17 -6.72
C ALA A 117 3.41 -16.97 -7.14
N ASN A 118 4.71 -17.22 -7.32
CA ASN A 118 5.66 -16.21 -7.73
C ASN A 118 5.36 -15.70 -9.15
N GLY A 119 5.54 -14.41 -9.37
CA GLY A 119 5.25 -13.74 -10.63
C GLY A 119 3.77 -13.47 -10.89
N THR A 120 2.88 -13.71 -9.90
CA THR A 120 1.46 -13.39 -10.06
C THR A 120 1.24 -11.89 -10.02
N LEU A 121 0.70 -11.32 -11.11
CA LEU A 121 0.27 -9.93 -11.18
C LEU A 121 -1.16 -9.81 -10.64
N LEU A 122 -1.35 -9.02 -9.61
CA LEU A 122 -2.66 -8.73 -9.02
C LEU A 122 -2.72 -7.29 -8.52
N LEU A 123 -3.73 -6.53 -8.92
CA LEU A 123 -3.93 -5.12 -8.55
C LEU A 123 -2.71 -4.23 -8.82
N GLY A 124 -2.00 -4.50 -9.94
CA GLY A 124 -0.80 -3.77 -10.34
C GLY A 124 0.46 -4.07 -9.50
N CYS A 125 0.47 -5.17 -8.76
CA CYS A 125 1.61 -5.62 -7.96
C CYS A 125 2.04 -7.02 -8.40
N THR A 126 3.34 -7.22 -8.63
CA THR A 126 3.90 -8.55 -8.92
C THR A 126 4.33 -9.22 -7.62
N PHE A 127 3.67 -10.30 -7.26
CA PHE A 127 3.89 -11.01 -6.00
C PHE A 127 4.95 -12.11 -6.12
N ASN A 128 5.76 -12.22 -5.05
CA ASN A 128 6.67 -13.34 -4.82
C ASN A 128 6.46 -13.84 -3.39
N SER A 129 6.01 -15.08 -3.25
CA SER A 129 5.68 -15.69 -1.95
C SER A 129 4.78 -14.81 -1.10
N GLY A 130 3.77 -14.21 -1.72
CA GLY A 130 2.78 -13.34 -1.06
C GLY A 130 3.22 -11.93 -0.73
N LEU A 131 4.43 -11.52 -1.08
CA LEU A 131 4.92 -10.16 -0.92
C LEU A 131 5.18 -9.51 -2.28
N ALA A 132 4.95 -8.21 -2.37
CA ALA A 132 5.32 -7.40 -3.52
C ALA A 132 6.05 -6.14 -3.08
N SER A 133 7.15 -5.84 -3.75
CA SER A 133 7.93 -4.62 -3.54
C SER A 133 7.52 -3.54 -4.54
N PRO A 134 7.78 -2.26 -4.23
CA PRO A 134 7.65 -1.20 -5.22
C PRO A 134 8.49 -1.49 -6.46
N GLU A 135 7.88 -1.29 -7.62
CA GLU A 135 8.53 -1.49 -8.93
C GLU A 135 9.12 -0.17 -9.47
N LEU A 136 8.94 0.92 -8.72
CA LEU A 136 9.54 2.21 -9.02
C LEU A 136 10.80 2.42 -8.18
N GLN A 137 11.87 2.87 -8.83
CA GLN A 137 13.08 3.29 -8.15
C GLN A 137 12.82 4.59 -7.39
N ASN A 138 13.09 4.59 -6.08
CA ASN A 138 12.92 5.76 -5.23
C ASN A 138 13.74 6.95 -5.75
N ASN A 139 13.15 8.13 -5.75
CA ASN A 139 13.76 9.38 -6.20
C ASN A 139 14.20 9.39 -7.68
N SER A 140 13.61 8.53 -8.51
CA SER A 140 13.81 8.56 -9.96
C SER A 140 12.70 9.36 -10.66
N GLY A 141 12.96 9.73 -11.92
CA GLY A 141 12.06 10.53 -12.74
C GLY A 141 12.13 12.04 -12.48
N ASP A 142 11.66 12.79 -13.45
CA ASP A 142 11.62 14.25 -13.42
C ASP A 142 10.35 14.74 -12.75
N LEU A 143 10.45 15.55 -11.70
CA LEU A 143 9.31 16.17 -11.05
C LEU A 143 8.82 17.36 -11.87
N ILE A 144 7.70 17.21 -12.57
CA ILE A 144 7.11 18.26 -13.44
C ILE A 144 6.21 19.18 -12.62
N TYR A 145 5.41 18.63 -11.71
CA TYR A 145 4.39 19.38 -10.99
C TYR A 145 4.06 18.78 -9.64
N ILE A 146 3.97 19.64 -8.62
CA ILE A 146 3.49 19.30 -7.27
C ILE A 146 2.21 20.07 -6.99
N GLU A 147 1.12 19.37 -6.70
CA GLU A 147 -0.09 19.94 -6.14
C GLU A 147 -0.10 19.71 -4.62
N ASN A 148 0.05 20.78 -3.87
CA ASN A 148 0.03 20.75 -2.40
C ASN A 148 -1.01 21.74 -1.86
N ARG A 149 -2.20 21.73 -2.44
CA ARG A 149 -3.31 22.53 -1.97
C ARG A 149 -4.05 21.79 -0.86
N ARG A 150 -4.37 22.50 0.20
CA ARG A 150 -5.31 21.98 1.19
C ARG A 150 -6.67 21.80 0.53
N LEU A 151 -7.37 20.73 0.90
CA LEU A 151 -8.78 20.59 0.53
C LEU A 151 -9.54 21.84 0.97
N ILE A 152 -10.25 22.46 0.04
CA ILE A 152 -11.11 23.58 0.34
C ILE A 152 -12.35 23.02 1.02
N THR A 153 -12.48 23.28 2.32
CA THR A 153 -13.71 22.99 3.05
C THR A 153 -14.66 24.16 2.83
N ARG A 154 -15.75 23.93 2.14
CA ARG A 154 -16.79 24.94 1.91
C ARG A 154 -17.72 25.01 3.11
N ALA A 155 -18.11 26.23 3.48
CA ALA A 155 -19.20 26.40 4.43
C ALA A 155 -20.52 25.92 3.79
N PRO A 156 -21.46 25.36 4.58
CA PRO A 156 -22.73 24.83 4.04
C PRO A 156 -23.59 25.85 3.29
N ASP A 157 -23.36 27.13 3.54
CA ASP A 157 -24.08 28.31 2.97
C ASP A 157 -23.27 29.03 1.88
N GLN A 158 -22.12 28.51 1.51
CA GLN A 158 -21.29 29.12 0.45
C GLN A 158 -21.86 28.82 -0.92
N ILE A 159 -22.17 29.85 -1.70
CA ILE A 159 -22.58 29.78 -3.10
C ILE A 159 -21.40 30.21 -3.95
N GLU A 160 -21.08 29.42 -4.96
CA GLU A 160 -20.03 29.72 -5.95
C GLU A 160 -20.62 29.81 -7.35
N ASP A 161 -20.32 30.92 -8.04
CA ASP A 161 -20.60 31.08 -9.48
C ASP A 161 -19.31 30.88 -10.27
N ILE A 162 -19.29 29.86 -11.15
CA ILE A 162 -18.17 29.62 -12.05
C ILE A 162 -18.54 30.20 -13.42
N LYS A 163 -17.83 31.23 -13.87
CA LYS A 163 -17.99 31.84 -15.18
C LYS A 163 -16.84 31.37 -16.09
N LEU A 164 -17.16 30.57 -17.10
CA LEU A 164 -16.21 30.14 -18.13
C LEU A 164 -16.37 31.07 -19.33
N VAL A 165 -15.31 31.82 -19.67
CA VAL A 165 -15.21 32.61 -20.90
C VAL A 165 -14.28 31.86 -21.84
N ILE A 166 -14.80 31.49 -23.02
CA ILE A 166 -14.03 30.86 -24.10
C ILE A 166 -13.92 31.86 -25.23
N GLU A 167 -12.72 32.26 -25.57
CA GLU A 167 -12.42 33.06 -26.76
C GLU A 167 -11.94 32.11 -27.87
N PHE A 168 -12.48 32.27 -29.11
CA PHE A 168 -12.15 31.46 -30.30
C PHE A 168 -11.31 32.28 -31.28
#